data_323034e845bdbcda60064dd8c775e1d9
#
_entry.id   323034e845bdbcda60064dd8c775e1d9
#
_cell.length_a   1.000
_cell.length_b   1.000
_cell.length_c   1.000
_cell.angle_alpha   90.00
_cell.angle_beta   90.00
_cell.angle_gamma   90.00
#
_symmetry.space_group_name_H-M   'P 1'
#
loop_
_entity.id
_entity.type
_entity.pdbx_description
1 polymer ?
#
loop_
_entity_poly.entity_id
_entity_poly.type
_entity_poly.pdbx_seq_one_letter_code
_entity_poly.pdbx_strand_id
1 'polypeptide(L)'
;DMVTRTLARREAVQSSQIEGTQTNLDELLVFEATLGLDGLPADVVVTERYVQALQLGLDAVRARGREALDLTLVNQLHAVLMQDAADDFPKGCYRQEQAIIGPLGGRPEDARFVPSPPDRIDEGMRELERAMLK
;
A
#
# COMPACT_ATOMS: atom_id res chain seq x y z
N ASP A 1 13.53 -6.59 -16.74
CA ASP A 1 14.38 -5.58 -17.33
C ASP A 1 14.90 -4.66 -16.21
N MET A 2 16.21 -4.36 -16.24
CA MET A 2 16.89 -3.53 -15.23
C MET A 2 16.31 -2.12 -15.16
N VAL A 3 15.97 -1.53 -16.29
CA VAL A 3 15.37 -0.19 -16.36
C VAL A 3 14.03 -0.14 -15.63
N THR A 4 13.14 -1.09 -15.90
CA THR A 4 11.83 -1.18 -15.23
C THR A 4 11.98 -1.34 -13.72
N ARG A 5 12.94 -2.13 -13.27
CA ARG A 5 13.21 -2.34 -11.84
C ARG A 5 13.71 -1.07 -11.16
N THR A 6 14.59 -0.30 -11.83
CA THR A 6 15.09 0.97 -11.30
C THR A 6 13.99 2.04 -11.26
N LEU A 7 13.15 2.10 -12.31
CA LEU A 7 12.01 3.03 -12.34
C LEU A 7 10.99 2.71 -11.24
N ALA A 8 10.70 1.44 -11.01
CA ALA A 8 9.80 1.03 -9.93
C ALA A 8 10.29 1.46 -8.54
N ARG A 9 11.62 1.38 -8.29
CA ARG A 9 12.23 1.85 -7.04
C ARG A 9 12.16 3.36 -6.88
N ARG A 10 12.44 4.10 -7.94
CA ARG A 10 12.30 5.56 -7.92
C ARG A 10 10.86 5.98 -7.67
N GLU A 11 9.91 5.32 -8.31
CA GLU A 11 8.48 5.55 -8.09
C GLU A 11 8.10 5.27 -6.63
N ALA A 12 8.55 4.13 -6.07
CA ALA A 12 8.27 3.77 -4.69
C ALA A 12 8.82 4.82 -3.70
N VAL A 13 10.05 5.29 -3.90
CA VAL A 13 10.65 6.35 -3.07
C VAL A 13 9.86 7.64 -3.18
N GLN A 14 9.56 8.11 -4.37
CA GLN A 14 8.85 9.37 -4.57
C GLN A 14 7.42 9.33 -4.03
N SER A 15 6.69 8.25 -4.28
CA SER A 15 5.32 8.07 -3.78
C SER A 15 5.29 7.96 -2.26
N SER A 16 6.22 7.22 -1.65
CA SER A 16 6.33 7.12 -0.19
C SER A 16 6.72 8.45 0.46
N GLN A 17 7.54 9.28 -0.21
CA GLN A 17 7.88 10.63 0.29
C GLN A 17 6.67 11.56 0.33
N ILE A 18 5.72 11.43 -0.59
CA ILE A 18 4.44 12.16 -0.55
C ILE A 18 3.67 11.83 0.73
N GLU A 19 3.74 10.58 1.18
CA GLU A 19 3.12 10.11 2.42
C GLU A 19 3.96 10.37 3.69
N GLY A 20 5.10 11.04 3.55
CA GLY A 20 5.91 11.52 4.67
C GLY A 20 7.13 10.68 5.03
N THR A 21 7.47 9.63 4.27
CA THR A 21 8.73 8.91 4.48
C THR A 21 9.93 9.77 4.04
N GLN A 22 11.10 9.52 4.63
CA GLN A 22 12.34 10.25 4.34
C GLN A 22 13.39 9.39 3.63
N THR A 23 13.02 8.18 3.23
CA THR A 23 13.90 7.26 2.52
C THR A 23 14.31 7.81 1.16
N ASN A 24 15.59 7.68 0.84
CA ASN A 24 16.12 7.95 -0.50
C ASN A 24 16.44 6.65 -1.25
N LEU A 25 16.76 6.77 -2.54
CA LEU A 25 17.03 5.61 -3.39
C LEU A 25 18.25 4.81 -2.95
N ASP A 26 19.30 5.48 -2.47
CA ASP A 26 20.54 4.82 -2.05
C ASP A 26 20.30 3.96 -0.81
N GLU A 27 19.57 4.47 0.17
CA GLU A 27 19.17 3.72 1.38
C GLU A 27 18.35 2.47 1.02
N LEU A 28 17.41 2.60 0.09
CA LEU A 28 16.61 1.47 -0.40
C LEU A 28 17.50 0.40 -1.06
N LEU A 29 18.43 0.81 -1.93
CA LEU A 29 19.34 -0.11 -2.60
C LEU A 29 20.30 -0.80 -1.61
N VAL A 30 20.78 -0.09 -0.59
CA VAL A 30 21.60 -0.68 0.50
C VAL A 30 20.77 -1.70 1.26
N PHE A 31 19.54 -1.37 1.65
CA PHE A 31 18.64 -2.29 2.34
C PHE A 31 18.42 -3.59 1.56
N GLU A 32 18.14 -3.49 0.27
CA GLU A 32 17.96 -4.66 -0.60
C GLU A 32 19.26 -5.49 -0.72
N ALA A 33 20.42 -4.82 -0.85
CA ALA A 33 21.72 -5.49 -0.97
C ALA A 33 22.15 -6.21 0.32
N THR A 34 21.76 -5.68 1.46
CA THR A 34 22.13 -6.23 2.80
C THR A 34 21.04 -7.13 3.39
N LEU A 35 19.96 -7.37 2.66
CA LEU A 35 18.79 -8.14 3.12
C LEU A 35 18.20 -7.61 4.45
N GLY A 36 18.28 -6.31 4.64
CA GLY A 36 17.72 -5.64 5.82
C GLY A 36 18.55 -5.82 7.10
N LEU A 37 19.80 -6.25 7.02
CA LEU A 37 20.64 -6.55 8.19
C LEU A 37 21.27 -5.30 8.83
N ASP A 38 21.21 -4.14 8.20
CA ASP A 38 21.98 -2.94 8.58
C ASP A 38 21.20 -1.91 9.43
N GLY A 39 20.20 -2.30 10.20
CA GLY A 39 19.54 -1.40 11.17
C GLY A 39 19.07 -0.06 10.57
N LEU A 40 18.67 -0.06 9.31
CA LEU A 40 18.19 1.12 8.59
C LEU A 40 16.86 1.65 9.15
N PRO A 41 16.54 2.94 8.91
CA PRO A 41 15.30 3.55 9.40
C PRO A 41 14.05 2.76 9.02
N ALA A 42 13.02 2.80 9.86
CA ALA A 42 11.74 2.12 9.62
C ALA A 42 11.10 2.52 8.28
N ASP A 43 11.31 3.75 7.82
CA ASP A 43 10.82 4.26 6.54
C ASP A 43 11.35 3.45 5.33
N VAL A 44 12.56 2.91 5.42
CA VAL A 44 13.16 2.08 4.35
C VAL A 44 12.37 0.78 4.21
N VAL A 45 11.96 0.17 5.32
CA VAL A 45 11.12 -1.04 5.31
C VAL A 45 9.78 -0.76 4.64
N VAL A 46 9.13 0.35 5.00
CA VAL A 46 7.85 0.75 4.38
C VAL A 46 8.01 0.95 2.87
N THR A 47 9.08 1.61 2.44
CA THR A 47 9.37 1.84 1.01
C THR A 47 9.64 0.53 0.28
N GLU A 48 10.37 -0.41 0.90
CA GLU A 48 10.60 -1.74 0.34
C GLU A 48 9.29 -2.54 0.17
N ARG A 49 8.35 -2.45 1.12
CA ARG A 49 7.02 -3.08 0.98
C ARG A 49 6.24 -2.49 -0.18
N TYR A 50 6.39 -1.19 -0.42
CA TYR A 50 5.81 -0.57 -1.61
C TYR A 50 6.40 -1.15 -2.91
N VAL A 51 7.73 -1.32 -2.99
CA VAL A 51 8.38 -1.96 -4.15
C VAL A 51 7.85 -3.36 -4.38
N GLN A 52 7.73 -4.17 -3.33
CA GLN A 52 7.21 -5.54 -3.41
C GLN A 52 5.75 -5.56 -3.90
N ALA A 53 4.89 -4.69 -3.36
CA ALA A 53 3.51 -4.57 -3.78
C ALA A 53 3.42 -4.14 -5.26
N LEU A 54 4.19 -3.13 -5.67
CA LEU A 54 4.23 -2.68 -7.06
C LEU A 54 4.67 -3.79 -8.01
N GLN A 55 5.70 -4.57 -7.63
CA GLN A 55 6.17 -5.69 -8.44
C GLN A 55 5.10 -6.78 -8.58
N LEU A 56 4.43 -7.15 -7.48
CA LEU A 56 3.32 -8.09 -7.49
C LEU A 56 2.20 -7.63 -8.45
N GLY A 57 1.82 -6.36 -8.38
CA GLY A 57 0.80 -5.79 -9.26
C GLY A 57 1.20 -5.80 -10.73
N LEU A 58 2.44 -5.41 -11.04
CA LEU A 58 2.97 -5.44 -12.41
C LEU A 58 3.01 -6.86 -12.99
N ASP A 59 3.41 -7.84 -12.19
CA ASP A 59 3.48 -9.24 -12.63
C ASP A 59 2.07 -9.81 -12.84
N ALA A 60 1.11 -9.48 -12.00
CA ALA A 60 -0.29 -9.85 -12.19
C ALA A 60 -0.87 -9.28 -13.50
N VAL A 61 -0.62 -7.98 -13.77
CA VAL A 61 -1.09 -7.33 -15.02
C VAL A 61 -0.37 -7.89 -16.24
N ARG A 62 0.90 -8.22 -16.16
CA ARG A 62 1.63 -8.87 -17.27
C ARG A 62 1.07 -10.24 -17.59
N ALA A 63 0.67 -11.01 -16.59
CA ALA A 63 0.15 -12.36 -16.75
C ALA A 63 -1.30 -12.41 -17.24
N ARG A 64 -2.16 -11.52 -16.74
CA ARG A 64 -3.62 -11.56 -16.96
C ARG A 64 -4.19 -10.33 -17.68
N GLY A 65 -3.34 -9.35 -18.01
CA GLY A 65 -3.80 -8.08 -18.58
C GLY A 65 -4.68 -7.29 -17.61
N ARG A 66 -5.63 -6.52 -18.16
CA ARG A 66 -6.54 -5.68 -17.39
C ARG A 66 -7.40 -6.47 -16.39
N GLU A 67 -7.73 -7.71 -16.69
CA GLU A 67 -8.51 -8.60 -15.81
C GLU A 67 -7.83 -8.88 -14.46
N ALA A 68 -6.52 -8.58 -14.35
CA ALA A 68 -5.82 -8.64 -13.08
C ALA A 68 -6.28 -7.57 -12.07
N LEU A 69 -6.86 -6.46 -12.55
CA LEU A 69 -7.26 -5.32 -11.73
C LEU A 69 -8.58 -5.59 -10.99
N ASP A 70 -8.62 -6.67 -10.24
CA ASP A 70 -9.74 -7.11 -9.43
C ASP A 70 -9.53 -6.82 -7.93
N LEU A 71 -10.58 -6.98 -7.11
CA LEU A 71 -10.49 -6.77 -5.66
C LEU A 71 -9.56 -7.76 -4.96
N THR A 72 -9.36 -8.93 -5.55
CA THR A 72 -8.40 -9.92 -5.02
C THR A 72 -6.98 -9.34 -5.08
N LEU A 73 -6.59 -8.75 -6.21
CA LEU A 73 -5.31 -8.09 -6.33
C LEU A 73 -5.18 -6.91 -5.37
N VAL A 74 -6.21 -6.05 -5.26
CA VAL A 74 -6.19 -4.91 -4.32
C VAL A 74 -5.92 -5.38 -2.89
N ASN A 75 -6.60 -6.44 -2.44
CA ASN A 75 -6.41 -6.99 -1.11
C ASN A 75 -5.01 -7.62 -0.93
N GLN A 76 -4.47 -8.29 -1.96
CA GLN A 76 -3.12 -8.84 -1.94
C GLN A 76 -2.06 -7.73 -1.84
N LEU A 77 -2.20 -6.64 -2.61
CA LEU A 77 -1.30 -5.48 -2.54
C LEU A 77 -1.33 -4.85 -1.15
N HIS A 78 -2.52 -4.67 -0.57
CA HIS A 78 -2.67 -4.16 0.79
C HIS A 78 -2.01 -5.09 1.84
N ALA A 79 -2.17 -6.40 1.71
CA ALA A 79 -1.53 -7.35 2.60
C ALA A 79 0.01 -7.26 2.56
N VAL A 80 0.59 -7.07 1.37
CA VAL A 80 2.04 -6.87 1.21
C VAL A 80 2.48 -5.56 1.84
N LEU A 81 1.78 -4.45 1.57
CA LEU A 81 2.10 -3.13 2.13
C LEU A 81 2.07 -3.13 3.66
N MET A 82 1.11 -3.82 4.25
CA MET A 82 0.83 -3.80 5.68
C MET A 82 1.42 -5.00 6.44
N GLN A 83 2.28 -5.81 5.81
CA GLN A 83 2.77 -7.06 6.42
C GLN A 83 3.50 -6.86 7.75
N ASP A 84 4.17 -5.73 7.94
CA ASP A 84 4.90 -5.38 9.17
C ASP A 84 4.06 -4.53 10.15
N ALA A 85 2.79 -4.24 9.82
CA ALA A 85 1.88 -3.58 10.74
C ALA A 85 1.55 -4.46 11.95
N ALA A 86 1.05 -3.85 13.03
CA ALA A 86 0.63 -4.58 14.22
C ALA A 86 -0.36 -5.72 13.90
N ASP A 87 -0.38 -6.76 14.72
CA ASP A 87 -1.16 -7.97 14.44
C ASP A 87 -2.68 -7.75 14.43
N ASP A 88 -3.14 -6.74 15.16
CA ASP A 88 -4.55 -6.31 15.21
C ASP A 88 -4.94 -5.42 14.01
N PHE A 89 -3.96 -4.98 13.20
CA PHE A 89 -4.23 -4.20 12.01
C PHE A 89 -4.73 -5.08 10.85
N PRO A 90 -5.83 -4.70 10.17
CA PRO A 90 -6.33 -5.47 9.03
C PRO A 90 -5.33 -5.47 7.87
N LYS A 91 -4.92 -6.69 7.43
CA LYS A 91 -3.96 -6.90 6.33
C LYS A 91 -4.65 -7.62 5.19
N GLY A 92 -4.86 -6.93 4.07
CA GLY A 92 -5.55 -7.51 2.91
C GLY A 92 -7.05 -7.73 3.10
N CYS A 93 -7.66 -7.03 4.04
CA CYS A 93 -9.10 -7.06 4.28
C CYS A 93 -9.60 -5.66 4.65
N TYR A 94 -10.90 -5.46 4.57
CA TYR A 94 -11.52 -4.19 4.93
C TYR A 94 -11.68 -4.06 6.44
N ARG A 95 -11.56 -2.82 6.93
CA ARG A 95 -11.79 -2.47 8.34
C ARG A 95 -13.23 -2.82 8.75
N GLN A 96 -13.38 -3.22 10.01
CA GLN A 96 -14.67 -3.51 10.63
C GLN A 96 -15.18 -2.33 11.49
N GLU A 97 -14.30 -1.37 11.79
CA GLU A 97 -14.61 -0.23 12.63
C GLU A 97 -14.67 1.07 11.83
N GLN A 98 -15.42 2.06 12.34
CA GLN A 98 -15.48 3.37 11.74
C GLN A 98 -14.12 4.08 11.89
N ALA A 99 -13.52 4.46 10.77
CA ALA A 99 -12.34 5.32 10.77
C ALA A 99 -12.76 6.80 10.76
N ILE A 100 -11.89 7.65 11.29
CA ILE A 100 -12.01 9.10 11.20
C ILE A 100 -10.66 9.69 10.82
N ILE A 101 -10.67 10.83 10.14
CA ILE A 101 -9.48 11.65 9.92
C ILE A 101 -9.64 12.91 10.73
N GLY A 102 -8.81 13.09 11.76
CA GLY A 102 -8.91 14.20 12.69
C GLY A 102 -7.89 14.08 13.84
N PRO A 103 -8.11 14.79 14.94
CA PRO A 103 -7.25 14.72 16.12
C PRO A 103 -7.17 13.30 16.67
N LEU A 104 -5.98 12.91 17.14
CA LEU A 104 -5.73 11.60 17.72
C LEU A 104 -6.67 11.38 18.94
N GLY A 105 -7.43 10.27 18.93
CA GLY A 105 -8.41 10.00 19.98
C GLY A 105 -9.68 10.88 19.92
N GLY A 106 -9.86 11.65 18.84
CA GLY A 106 -11.02 12.48 18.61
C GLY A 106 -12.30 11.68 18.38
N ARG A 107 -13.44 12.31 18.65
CA ARG A 107 -14.76 11.73 18.38
C ARG A 107 -15.18 12.02 16.94
N PRO A 108 -16.14 11.29 16.38
CA PRO A 108 -16.64 11.53 15.02
C PRO A 108 -17.10 12.96 14.76
N GLU A 109 -17.65 13.63 15.77
CA GLU A 109 -18.06 15.03 15.68
C GLU A 109 -16.90 16.04 15.57
N ASP A 110 -15.69 15.64 16.00
CA ASP A 110 -14.47 16.46 15.92
C ASP A 110 -13.64 16.12 14.66
N ALA A 111 -14.12 15.20 13.84
CA ALA A 111 -13.40 14.72 12.66
C ALA A 111 -13.37 15.78 11.55
N ARG A 112 -12.20 15.91 10.89
CA ARG A 112 -12.07 16.68 9.64
C ARG A 112 -12.78 16.00 8.47
N PHE A 113 -12.79 14.67 8.49
CA PHE A 113 -13.46 13.84 7.49
C PHE A 113 -13.84 12.49 8.10
N VAL A 114 -15.04 12.04 7.80
CA VAL A 114 -15.53 10.72 8.20
C VAL A 114 -15.65 9.87 6.92
N PRO A 115 -14.76 8.88 6.73
CA PRO A 115 -14.84 7.94 5.60
C PRO A 115 -16.13 7.13 5.63
N SER A 116 -16.40 6.46 4.51
CA SER A 116 -17.53 5.54 4.37
C SER A 116 -17.65 4.60 5.57
N PRO A 117 -18.85 4.33 6.08
CA PRO A 117 -19.02 3.37 7.19
C PRO A 117 -18.64 1.96 6.73
N PRO A 118 -18.20 1.06 7.66
CA PRO A 118 -17.68 -0.26 7.32
C PRO A 118 -18.64 -1.13 6.49
N ASP A 119 -19.93 -1.07 6.79
CA ASP A 119 -21.00 -1.82 6.12
C ASP A 119 -21.22 -1.40 4.66
N ARG A 120 -20.71 -0.24 4.25
CA ARG A 120 -20.82 0.27 2.86
C ARG A 120 -19.55 0.06 2.04
N ILE A 121 -18.44 -0.36 2.66
CA ILE A 121 -17.16 -0.50 1.97
C ILE A 121 -17.24 -1.56 0.87
N ASP A 122 -17.82 -2.71 1.16
CA ASP A 122 -17.89 -3.82 0.23
C ASP A 122 -18.66 -3.48 -1.06
N GLU A 123 -19.76 -2.77 -0.92
CA GLU A 123 -20.55 -2.27 -2.06
C GLU A 123 -19.75 -1.28 -2.91
N GLY A 124 -19.13 -0.27 -2.27
CA GLY A 124 -18.32 0.73 -2.97
C GLY A 124 -17.11 0.13 -3.67
N MET A 125 -16.44 -0.86 -3.06
CA MET A 125 -15.31 -1.55 -3.69
C MET A 125 -15.74 -2.39 -4.90
N ARG A 126 -16.89 -3.03 -4.86
CA ARG A 126 -17.45 -3.75 -6.04
C ARG A 126 -17.83 -2.79 -7.17
N GLU A 127 -18.27 -1.58 -6.85
CA GLU A 127 -18.52 -0.54 -7.87
C GLU A 127 -17.21 -0.08 -8.50
N LEU A 128 -16.15 0.11 -7.69
CA LEU A 128 -14.82 0.43 -8.18
C LEU A 128 -14.29 -0.66 -9.12
N GLU A 129 -14.38 -1.93 -8.72
CA GLU A 129 -13.94 -3.06 -9.55
C GLU A 129 -14.67 -3.06 -10.91
N ARG A 130 -15.98 -2.90 -10.91
CA ARG A 130 -16.77 -2.80 -12.16
C ARG A 130 -16.31 -1.64 -13.04
N ALA A 131 -15.87 -0.53 -12.45
CA ALA A 131 -15.35 0.62 -13.20
C ALA A 131 -13.95 0.34 -13.76
N MET A 132 -13.08 -0.33 -13.01
CA MET A 132 -11.72 -0.68 -13.45
C MET A 132 -11.72 -1.71 -14.59
N LEU A 133 -12.69 -2.62 -14.62
CA LEU A 133 -12.78 -3.71 -15.62
C LEU A 133 -13.54 -3.31 -16.89
N LYS A 134 -14.17 -2.15 -16.95
CA LYS A 134 -14.78 -1.59 -18.17
C LYS A 134 -13.70 -1.03 -19.11
#